data_300f11164277194f10e9c6c9ee448213
#
_entry.id   300f11164277194f10e9c6c9ee448213
#
_cell.length_a   1.000
_cell.length_b   1.000
_cell.length_c   1.000
_cell.angle_alpha   90.00
_cell.angle_beta   90.00
_cell.angle_gamma   90.00
#
_symmetry.space_group_name_H-M   'P 1'
#
loop_
_entity.id
_entity.type
_entity.pdbx_description
1 polymer ?
#
loop_
_entity_poly.entity_id
_entity_poly.type
_entity_poly.pdbx_seq_one_letter_code
_entity_poly.pdbx_strand_id
1 'polypeptide(L)'
;AHWVVLRGMAEGGDHSLSERADPGRSAMAQAVLDRSFALAGRTIADIDLVEIYSCFACAVSSAAEYLGLPVDGSRPLTLTGGLPYFGGPGNNYSLHSLAEALAQLRHAPAAYALVVAMGGILSKHAAGIFSCEPSAVSWAEAQTKLGRDAIPARPIAEAPSTGSIV
;
A
#
# COMPACT_ATOMS: atom_id res chain seq x y z
N ALA A 1 -8.65 -26.60 -1.32
CA ALA A 1 -8.47 -25.21 -0.85
C ALA A 1 -7.06 -24.77 -1.19
N HIS A 2 -6.91 -23.63 -1.83
CA HIS A 2 -5.60 -23.07 -2.16
C HIS A 2 -5.06 -22.27 -0.97
N TRP A 3 -3.79 -22.47 -0.67
CA TRP A 3 -3.06 -21.61 0.25
C TRP A 3 -2.81 -20.26 -0.42
N VAL A 4 -3.01 -19.18 0.32
CA VAL A 4 -2.59 -17.84 -0.11
C VAL A 4 -1.32 -17.49 0.63
N VAL A 5 -0.31 -17.05 -0.09
CA VAL A 5 1.01 -16.71 0.43
C VAL A 5 1.28 -15.22 0.27
N LEU A 6 1.99 -14.66 1.24
CA LEU A 6 2.52 -13.30 1.16
C LEU A 6 3.75 -13.31 0.23
N ARG A 7 3.69 -12.51 -0.83
CA ARG A 7 4.73 -12.42 -1.85
C ARG A 7 5.71 -11.28 -1.61
N GLY A 8 5.19 -10.17 -1.14
CA GLY A 8 5.97 -8.99 -0.81
C GLY A 8 5.19 -8.10 0.15
N MET A 9 5.90 -7.51 1.11
CA MET A 9 5.31 -6.59 2.07
C MET A 9 6.35 -5.58 2.53
N ALA A 10 5.92 -4.35 2.69
CA ALA A 10 6.70 -3.32 3.35
C ALA A 10 5.78 -2.42 4.18
N GLU A 11 6.38 -1.79 5.16
CA GLU A 11 5.74 -0.76 5.98
C GLU A 11 6.72 0.37 6.26
N GLY A 12 6.20 1.56 6.56
CA GLY A 12 7.01 2.71 6.90
C GLY A 12 6.20 3.85 7.47
N GLY A 13 6.88 4.66 8.29
CA GLY A 13 6.34 5.88 8.88
C GLY A 13 6.91 7.11 8.20
N ASP A 14 6.06 8.11 7.95
CA ASP A 14 6.44 9.42 7.44
C ASP A 14 6.28 10.47 8.55
N HIS A 15 6.85 11.63 8.34
CA HIS A 15 6.64 12.79 9.20
C HIS A 15 5.17 13.22 9.22
N SER A 16 4.78 13.98 10.24
CA SER A 16 3.45 14.59 10.27
C SER A 16 3.25 15.53 9.08
N LEU A 17 1.99 15.80 8.71
CA LEU A 17 1.70 16.66 7.56
C LEU A 17 2.37 18.05 7.66
N SER A 18 2.45 18.60 8.89
CA SER A 18 3.05 19.91 9.17
C SER A 18 4.56 19.95 8.99
N GLU A 19 5.22 18.81 8.96
CA GLU A 19 6.67 18.68 8.84
C GLU A 19 7.12 18.30 7.42
N ARG A 20 6.17 18.02 6.52
CA ARG A 20 6.48 17.65 5.13
C ARG A 20 6.65 18.87 4.27
N ALA A 21 7.61 18.82 3.37
CA ALA A 21 7.78 19.83 2.32
C ALA A 21 6.56 19.91 1.38
N ASP A 22 5.93 18.77 1.12
CA ASP A 22 4.67 18.65 0.37
C ASP A 22 3.68 17.83 1.19
N PRO A 23 2.70 18.47 1.83
CA PRO A 23 1.67 17.77 2.62
C PRO A 23 0.78 16.85 1.78
N GLY A 24 0.65 17.11 0.49
CA GLY A 24 -0.16 16.32 -0.44
C GLY A 24 0.49 15.00 -0.85
N ARG A 25 1.78 14.83 -0.62
CA ARG A 25 2.54 13.66 -1.04
C ARG A 25 3.29 13.02 0.12
N SER A 26 3.35 11.68 0.08
CA SER A 26 4.19 10.88 0.96
C SER A 26 5.12 10.02 0.12
N ALA A 27 6.40 10.31 0.13
CA ALA A 27 7.30 9.38 -0.54
C ALA A 27 7.61 8.14 0.29
N MET A 28 7.25 8.14 1.56
CA MET A 28 7.23 6.88 2.31
C MET A 28 6.16 5.94 1.73
N ALA A 29 4.98 6.46 1.33
CA ALA A 29 3.98 5.67 0.63
C ALA A 29 4.54 5.06 -0.67
N GLN A 30 5.21 5.88 -1.48
CA GLN A 30 5.86 5.40 -2.71
C GLN A 30 6.92 4.34 -2.40
N ALA A 31 7.81 4.59 -1.45
CA ALA A 31 8.88 3.66 -1.09
C ALA A 31 8.36 2.32 -0.55
N VAL A 32 7.26 2.34 0.21
CA VAL A 32 6.57 1.13 0.69
C VAL A 32 6.02 0.32 -0.47
N LEU A 33 5.36 0.96 -1.44
CA LEU A 33 4.86 0.29 -2.63
C LEU A 33 6.00 -0.31 -3.45
N ASP A 34 7.02 0.48 -3.77
CA ASP A 34 8.18 0.03 -4.55
C ASP A 34 8.86 -1.18 -3.88
N ARG A 35 9.05 -1.12 -2.57
CA ARG A 35 9.64 -2.21 -1.80
C ARG A 35 8.77 -3.47 -1.81
N SER A 36 7.46 -3.32 -1.69
CA SER A 36 6.54 -4.45 -1.72
C SER A 36 6.56 -5.15 -3.08
N PHE A 37 6.58 -4.39 -4.16
CA PHE A 37 6.69 -4.91 -5.52
C PHE A 37 8.05 -5.57 -5.78
N ALA A 38 9.14 -4.95 -5.33
CA ALA A 38 10.48 -5.52 -5.46
C ALA A 38 10.62 -6.87 -4.73
N LEU A 39 10.05 -6.99 -3.52
CA LEU A 39 10.02 -8.25 -2.76
C LEU A 39 9.17 -9.33 -3.46
N ALA A 40 8.06 -8.94 -4.06
CA ALA A 40 7.20 -9.86 -4.81
C ALA A 40 7.77 -10.26 -6.18
N GLY A 41 8.75 -9.50 -6.71
CA GLY A 41 9.23 -9.66 -8.07
C GLY A 41 8.14 -9.41 -9.11
N ARG A 42 7.27 -8.42 -8.86
CA ARG A 42 6.11 -8.08 -9.68
C ARG A 42 6.03 -6.56 -9.89
N THR A 43 5.16 -6.16 -10.80
CA THR A 43 4.81 -4.77 -11.09
C THR A 43 3.30 -4.58 -10.94
N ILE A 44 2.82 -3.35 -11.02
CA ILE A 44 1.38 -3.07 -10.99
C ILE A 44 0.61 -3.70 -12.16
N ALA A 45 1.28 -3.97 -13.28
CA ALA A 45 0.69 -4.65 -14.43
C ALA A 45 0.37 -6.13 -14.16
N ASP A 46 1.05 -6.73 -13.18
CA ASP A 46 0.83 -8.13 -12.77
C ASP A 46 -0.27 -8.28 -11.71
N ILE A 47 -0.85 -7.18 -11.23
CA ILE A 47 -1.85 -7.19 -10.17
C ILE A 47 -3.25 -7.22 -10.75
N ASP A 48 -4.02 -8.24 -10.40
CA ASP A 48 -5.41 -8.40 -10.84
C ASP A 48 -6.40 -7.74 -9.87
N LEU A 49 -6.14 -7.86 -8.58
CA LEU A 49 -7.01 -7.43 -7.50
C LEU A 49 -6.36 -6.31 -6.71
N VAL A 50 -7.02 -5.17 -6.61
CA VAL A 50 -6.51 -4.00 -5.88
C VAL A 50 -7.48 -3.61 -4.77
N GLU A 51 -6.96 -3.46 -3.57
CA GLU A 51 -7.70 -2.92 -2.43
C GLU A 51 -6.90 -1.78 -1.81
N ILE A 52 -7.39 -0.56 -1.96
CA ILE A 52 -6.79 0.64 -1.38
C ILE A 52 -7.64 1.11 -0.20
N TYR A 53 -7.01 1.32 0.95
CA TYR A 53 -7.68 1.84 2.14
C TYR A 53 -8.32 3.20 1.88
N SER A 54 -9.64 3.28 2.08
CA SER A 54 -10.47 4.42 1.66
C SER A 54 -10.95 5.27 2.84
N CYS A 55 -10.08 5.54 3.83
CA CYS A 55 -10.42 6.42 4.96
C CYS A 55 -10.84 7.82 4.51
N PHE A 56 -10.20 8.34 3.47
CA PHE A 56 -10.53 9.59 2.79
C PHE A 56 -10.33 9.43 1.28
N ALA A 57 -11.10 10.15 0.47
CA ALA A 57 -10.97 10.11 -0.98
C ALA A 57 -9.56 10.48 -1.46
N CYS A 58 -8.90 11.45 -0.81
CA CYS A 58 -7.53 11.83 -1.15
C CYS A 58 -6.52 10.69 -0.91
N ALA A 59 -6.75 9.81 0.07
CA ALA A 59 -5.89 8.66 0.31
C ALA A 59 -5.94 7.67 -0.86
N VAL A 60 -7.13 7.42 -1.39
CA VAL A 60 -7.32 6.57 -2.58
C VAL A 60 -6.67 7.21 -3.80
N SER A 61 -6.94 8.51 -4.04
CA SER A 61 -6.39 9.24 -5.19
C SER A 61 -4.85 9.28 -5.16
N SER A 62 -4.24 9.54 -4.00
CA SER A 62 -2.79 9.55 -3.86
C SER A 62 -2.17 8.16 -4.11
N ALA A 63 -2.76 7.10 -3.56
CA ALA A 63 -2.27 5.75 -3.81
C ALA A 63 -2.45 5.34 -5.28
N ALA A 64 -3.57 5.68 -5.90
CA ALA A 64 -3.80 5.45 -7.33
C ALA A 64 -2.79 6.19 -8.21
N GLU A 65 -2.48 7.45 -7.88
CA GLU A 65 -1.45 8.25 -8.57
C GLU A 65 -0.08 7.57 -8.47
N TYR A 66 0.34 7.13 -7.28
CA TYR A 66 1.62 6.43 -7.09
C TYR A 66 1.70 5.11 -7.88
N LEU A 67 0.57 4.44 -8.00
CA LEU A 67 0.47 3.17 -8.73
C LEU A 67 0.25 3.35 -10.25
N GLY A 68 0.01 4.58 -10.72
CA GLY A 68 -0.36 4.84 -12.11
C GLY A 68 -1.72 4.25 -12.48
N LEU A 69 -2.63 4.13 -11.53
CA LEU A 69 -3.97 3.58 -11.72
C LEU A 69 -4.99 4.68 -12.04
N PRO A 70 -5.94 4.42 -12.96
CA PRO A 70 -7.01 5.37 -13.25
C PRO A 70 -7.98 5.49 -12.06
N VAL A 71 -8.53 6.69 -11.87
CA VAL A 71 -9.57 7.00 -10.87
C VAL A 71 -10.94 7.26 -11.51
N ASP A 72 -11.08 6.94 -12.78
CA ASP A 72 -12.28 7.17 -13.59
C ASP A 72 -13.30 6.00 -13.53
N GLY A 73 -13.02 4.98 -12.73
CA GLY A 73 -13.84 3.79 -12.59
C GLY A 73 -13.57 2.69 -13.63
N SER A 74 -12.64 2.90 -14.56
CA SER A 74 -12.28 1.88 -15.56
C SER A 74 -11.58 0.66 -14.96
N ARG A 75 -10.97 0.81 -13.77
CA ARG A 75 -10.37 -0.27 -12.99
C ARG A 75 -10.83 -0.18 -11.54
N PRO A 76 -11.34 -1.27 -10.94
CA PRO A 76 -11.67 -1.29 -9.52
C PRO A 76 -10.45 -1.03 -8.63
N LEU A 77 -10.58 -0.12 -7.67
CA LEU A 77 -9.55 0.21 -6.68
C LEU A 77 -9.87 -0.37 -5.30
N THR A 78 -10.95 -1.13 -5.21
CA THR A 78 -11.42 -1.74 -3.96
C THR A 78 -12.11 -3.07 -4.25
N LEU A 79 -11.95 -4.02 -3.34
CA LEU A 79 -12.64 -5.31 -3.34
C LEU A 79 -13.85 -5.29 -2.41
N THR A 80 -13.82 -4.41 -1.41
CA THR A 80 -14.84 -4.28 -0.37
C THR A 80 -15.93 -3.25 -0.72
N GLY A 81 -15.69 -2.40 -1.71
CA GLY A 81 -16.48 -1.20 -1.97
C GLY A 81 -16.07 0.01 -1.11
N GLY A 82 -15.09 -0.16 -0.24
CA GLY A 82 -14.56 0.88 0.65
C GLY A 82 -15.32 1.02 1.98
N LEU A 83 -14.79 1.86 2.86
CA LEU A 83 -15.33 2.06 4.21
C LEU A 83 -16.83 2.45 4.25
N PRO A 84 -17.35 3.29 3.33
CA PRO A 84 -18.76 3.66 3.34
C PRO A 84 -19.73 2.48 3.18
N TYR A 85 -19.27 1.40 2.56
CA TYR A 85 -20.10 0.22 2.26
C TYR A 85 -19.76 -0.96 3.18
N PHE A 86 -18.49 -1.19 3.45
CA PHE A 86 -18.01 -2.35 4.20
C PHE A 86 -17.88 -2.09 5.72
N GLY A 87 -17.93 -0.83 6.10
CA GLY A 87 -17.74 -0.37 7.48
C GLY A 87 -16.30 0.07 7.76
N GLY A 88 -16.16 1.01 8.70
CA GLY A 88 -14.90 1.63 9.07
C GLY A 88 -14.43 1.27 10.49
N PRO A 89 -13.99 0.03 10.77
CA PRO A 89 -13.64 -0.42 12.11
C PRO A 89 -12.23 0.06 12.54
N GLY A 90 -11.81 1.24 12.15
CA GLY A 90 -10.49 1.79 12.44
C GLY A 90 -9.38 0.92 11.85
N ASN A 91 -8.35 0.62 12.64
CA ASN A 91 -7.19 -0.15 12.19
C ASN A 91 -7.52 -1.58 11.71
N ASN A 92 -8.67 -2.11 12.10
CA ASN A 92 -9.08 -3.45 11.71
C ASN A 92 -9.57 -3.55 10.26
N TYR A 93 -9.83 -2.44 9.58
CA TYR A 93 -10.29 -2.48 8.19
C TYR A 93 -9.31 -3.21 7.26
N SER A 94 -8.02 -3.08 7.46
CA SER A 94 -7.02 -3.80 6.66
C SER A 94 -7.15 -5.32 6.75
N LEU A 95 -7.67 -5.85 7.87
CA LEU A 95 -7.99 -7.29 7.98
C LEU A 95 -9.23 -7.66 7.18
N HIS A 96 -10.23 -6.78 7.08
CA HIS A 96 -11.38 -6.98 6.19
C HIS A 96 -10.94 -7.01 4.72
N SER A 97 -10.11 -6.03 4.32
CA SER A 97 -9.50 -5.96 2.98
C SER A 97 -8.75 -7.24 2.65
N LEU A 98 -7.95 -7.71 3.60
CA LEU A 98 -7.18 -8.93 3.45
C LEU A 98 -8.08 -10.17 3.35
N ALA A 99 -9.11 -10.28 4.20
CA ALA A 99 -10.04 -11.40 4.17
C ALA A 99 -10.76 -11.51 2.81
N GLU A 100 -11.20 -10.36 2.26
CA GLU A 100 -11.84 -10.31 0.94
C GLU A 100 -10.86 -10.68 -0.18
N ALA A 101 -9.65 -10.12 -0.16
CA ALA A 101 -8.60 -10.47 -1.12
C ALA A 101 -8.26 -11.97 -1.09
N LEU A 102 -8.13 -12.55 0.10
CA LEU A 102 -7.86 -13.99 0.24
C LEU A 102 -9.01 -14.86 -0.27
N ALA A 103 -10.25 -14.45 -0.04
CA ALA A 103 -11.43 -15.15 -0.56
C ALA A 103 -11.40 -15.16 -2.09
N GLN A 104 -11.19 -14.02 -2.73
CA GLN A 104 -11.14 -13.90 -4.19
C GLN A 104 -9.95 -14.65 -4.80
N LEU A 105 -8.76 -14.58 -4.21
CA LEU A 105 -7.59 -15.33 -4.68
C LEU A 105 -7.80 -16.84 -4.67
N ARG A 106 -8.56 -17.37 -3.70
CA ARG A 106 -8.89 -18.81 -3.68
C ARG A 106 -9.79 -19.26 -4.83
N HIS A 107 -10.57 -18.34 -5.38
CA HIS A 107 -11.38 -18.58 -6.57
C HIS A 107 -10.64 -18.30 -7.88
N ALA A 108 -9.58 -17.47 -7.84
CA ALA A 108 -8.71 -17.14 -8.95
C ALA A 108 -7.23 -17.41 -8.59
N PRO A 109 -6.77 -18.67 -8.53
CA PRO A 109 -5.46 -19.03 -7.97
C PRO A 109 -4.25 -18.47 -8.73
N ALA A 110 -4.43 -18.10 -9.99
CA ALA A 110 -3.39 -17.46 -10.80
C ALA A 110 -3.27 -15.95 -10.59
N ALA A 111 -4.22 -15.35 -9.87
CA ALA A 111 -4.27 -13.90 -9.65
C ALA A 111 -3.30 -13.44 -8.56
N TYR A 112 -2.95 -12.15 -8.65
CA TYR A 112 -2.22 -11.41 -7.63
C TYR A 112 -3.09 -10.31 -7.05
N ALA A 113 -3.06 -10.14 -5.74
CA ALA A 113 -3.76 -9.10 -5.02
C ALA A 113 -2.77 -8.14 -4.34
N LEU A 114 -3.04 -6.84 -4.46
CA LEU A 114 -2.38 -5.78 -3.71
C LEU A 114 -3.36 -5.23 -2.67
N VAL A 115 -2.94 -5.22 -1.41
CA VAL A 115 -3.65 -4.56 -0.31
C VAL A 115 -2.79 -3.42 0.22
N VAL A 116 -3.33 -2.20 0.16
CA VAL A 116 -2.67 -0.97 0.62
C VAL A 116 -3.37 -0.45 1.87
N ALA A 117 -2.60 -0.23 2.92
CA ALA A 117 -3.07 0.30 4.18
C ALA A 117 -2.41 1.66 4.48
N MET A 118 -3.19 2.56 5.02
CA MET A 118 -2.75 3.88 5.45
C MET A 118 -3.32 4.22 6.82
N GLY A 119 -2.57 4.99 7.61
CA GLY A 119 -2.99 5.42 8.93
C GLY A 119 -2.37 6.75 9.33
N GLY A 120 -2.79 7.28 10.48
CA GLY A 120 -2.29 8.53 11.06
C GLY A 120 -2.23 9.60 10.02
N ILE A 121 -3.13 10.32 9.61
CA ILE A 121 -3.17 11.41 8.59
C ILE A 121 -2.05 11.26 7.53
N LEU A 122 -2.07 10.15 6.78
CA LEU A 122 -1.08 9.77 5.76
C LEU A 122 0.37 9.71 6.27
N SER A 123 0.58 9.35 7.54
CA SER A 123 1.92 9.23 8.13
C SER A 123 2.37 7.79 8.40
N LYS A 124 1.49 6.82 8.19
CA LYS A 124 1.80 5.39 8.31
C LYS A 124 1.33 4.68 7.06
N HIS A 125 2.20 3.89 6.47
CA HIS A 125 1.92 3.20 5.22
C HIS A 125 2.34 1.74 5.32
N ALA A 126 1.53 0.86 4.76
CA ALA A 126 1.88 -0.53 4.55
C ALA A 126 1.27 -1.02 3.23
N ALA A 127 1.95 -1.94 2.57
CA ALA A 127 1.42 -2.60 1.39
C ALA A 127 1.83 -4.07 1.40
N GLY A 128 0.91 -4.94 0.98
CA GLY A 128 1.15 -6.37 0.87
C GLY A 128 0.66 -6.92 -0.46
N ILE A 129 1.46 -7.80 -1.08
CA ILE A 129 1.13 -8.50 -2.32
C ILE A 129 0.95 -9.98 -2.00
N PHE A 130 -0.17 -10.54 -2.43
CA PHE A 130 -0.60 -11.90 -2.11
C PHE A 130 -0.94 -12.67 -3.39
N SER A 131 -0.72 -13.99 -3.39
CA SER A 131 -1.18 -14.89 -4.44
C SER A 131 -1.28 -16.33 -3.93
N CYS A 132 -1.91 -17.23 -4.72
CA CYS A 132 -1.85 -18.65 -4.46
C CYS A 132 -0.62 -19.33 -5.09
N GLU A 133 0.15 -18.62 -5.88
CA GLU A 133 1.33 -19.14 -6.53
C GLU A 133 2.48 -19.25 -5.52
N PRO A 134 3.14 -20.41 -5.39
CA PRO A 134 4.27 -20.57 -4.49
C PRO A 134 5.42 -19.61 -4.84
N SER A 135 6.10 -19.09 -3.82
CA SER A 135 7.31 -18.29 -4.05
C SER A 135 8.48 -19.21 -4.43
N ALA A 136 9.23 -18.83 -5.47
CA ALA A 136 10.46 -19.51 -5.86
C ALA A 136 11.60 -19.29 -4.85
N VAL A 137 11.51 -18.23 -4.05
CA VAL A 137 12.49 -17.88 -3.01
C VAL A 137 11.78 -17.71 -1.67
N SER A 138 12.48 -18.03 -0.60
CA SER A 138 11.97 -17.78 0.76
C SER A 138 11.92 -16.27 1.05
N TRP A 139 11.08 -15.87 2.00
CA TRP A 139 11.01 -14.48 2.48
C TRP A 139 12.37 -13.96 2.95
N ALA A 140 13.14 -14.80 3.66
CA ALA A 140 14.45 -14.43 4.16
C ALA A 140 15.47 -14.18 3.03
N GLU A 141 15.45 -15.00 1.98
CA GLU A 141 16.28 -14.81 0.79
C GLU A 141 15.91 -13.54 0.03
N ALA A 142 14.60 -13.29 -0.16
CA ALA A 142 14.11 -12.07 -0.81
C ALA A 142 14.55 -10.82 -0.04
N GLN A 143 14.42 -10.83 1.28
CA GLN A 143 14.87 -9.73 2.14
C GLN A 143 16.39 -9.54 2.12
N THR A 144 17.15 -10.63 2.12
CA THR A 144 18.61 -10.56 2.03
C THR A 144 19.07 -9.98 0.70
N LYS A 145 18.47 -10.42 -0.40
CA LYS A 145 18.80 -9.95 -1.76
C LYS A 145 18.53 -8.45 -1.95
N LEU A 146 17.48 -7.93 -1.35
CA LEU A 146 17.10 -6.52 -1.46
C LEU A 146 17.70 -5.62 -0.36
N GLY A 147 18.50 -6.20 0.54
CA GLY A 147 18.97 -5.54 1.76
C GLY A 147 17.88 -5.48 2.83
N ARG A 148 18.28 -5.46 4.08
CA ARG A 148 17.37 -5.24 5.22
C ARG A 148 17.13 -3.76 5.49
N ASP A 149 17.67 -2.92 4.64
CA ASP A 149 17.68 -1.48 4.87
C ASP A 149 16.27 -0.97 5.07
N ALA A 150 16.09 -0.33 6.21
CA ALA A 150 14.92 0.47 6.46
C ALA A 150 14.73 1.43 5.28
N ILE A 151 13.52 1.62 4.84
CA ILE A 151 13.20 2.66 3.87
C ILE A 151 13.80 3.97 4.43
N PRO A 152 14.69 4.66 3.70
CA PRO A 152 15.42 5.78 4.25
C PRO A 152 14.47 6.85 4.77
N ALA A 153 14.73 7.34 5.98
CA ALA A 153 14.01 8.48 6.54
C ALA A 153 14.16 9.67 5.60
N ARG A 154 13.07 10.36 5.36
CA ARG A 154 13.10 11.56 4.51
C ARG A 154 13.68 12.75 5.24
N PRO A 155 14.28 13.70 4.48
CA PRO A 155 14.66 14.98 5.07
C PRO A 155 13.41 15.68 5.63
N ILE A 156 13.52 16.17 6.86
CA ILE A 156 12.56 17.09 7.47
C ILE A 156 12.55 18.36 6.61
N ALA A 157 11.37 18.90 6.31
CA ALA A 157 11.27 20.21 5.69
C ALA A 157 12.04 21.21 6.55
N GLU A 158 12.92 21.99 5.94
CA GLU A 158 13.52 23.12 6.65
C GLU A 158 12.38 23.98 7.19
N ALA A 159 12.48 24.35 8.48
CA ALA A 159 11.49 25.22 9.09
C ALA A 159 11.30 26.43 8.18
N PRO A 160 10.07 26.87 7.84
CA PRO A 160 9.87 28.02 7.03
C PRO A 160 10.62 29.18 7.68
N SER A 161 11.54 29.79 6.92
CA SER A 161 12.21 31.01 7.38
C SER A 161 11.11 31.94 7.86
N THR A 162 11.21 32.38 9.12
CA THR A 162 10.24 33.24 9.81
C THR A 162 9.73 34.37 8.92
N GLY A 163 8.60 34.16 8.27
CA GLY A 163 8.00 35.11 7.36
C GLY A 163 6.56 34.71 7.04
N SER A 164 5.65 35.23 7.83
CA SER A 164 4.24 35.46 7.46
C SER A 164 3.35 34.21 7.40
N ILE A 165 2.78 33.89 8.54
CA ILE A 165 1.40 33.40 8.55
C ILE A 165 0.52 34.62 8.22
N VAL A 166 -0.06 34.66 7.05
CA VAL A 166 -1.19 35.52 6.71
C VAL A 166 -2.44 34.67 6.81
#